data_11b90159ff510e385290caa0a3769ef2
#
_entry.id   11b90159ff510e385290caa0a3769ef2
#
_cell.length_a   1.000
_cell.length_b   1.000
_cell.length_c   1.000
_cell.angle_alpha   90.00
_cell.angle_beta   90.00
_cell.angle_gamma   90.00
#
_symmetry.space_group_name_H-M   'P 1'
#
loop_
_entity.id
_entity.type
_entity.pdbx_description
1 polymer ?
#
loop_
_entity_poly.entity_id
_entity_poly.type
_entity_poly.pdbx_seq_one_letter_code
_entity_poly.pdbx_strand_id
1 'polypeptide(L)'
;VEVTFYQSNHEGALVDAIQQAYYDGVGGIVFNPGAYTHTSVALLDALKTVGIPTVEVHISDVSLREEFRQISYIRAACVATVMGKGFAGYTEAMDILVKGAAQ
;
A
#
# COMPACT_ATOMS: atom_id res chain seq x y z
N VAL A 1 -5.33 18.12 1.43
CA VAL A 1 -4.89 16.95 0.67
C VAL A 1 -6.05 16.40 -0.14
N GLU A 2 -5.84 16.24 -1.42
CA GLU A 2 -6.83 15.60 -2.28
C GLU A 2 -6.62 14.09 -2.28
N VAL A 3 -7.70 13.33 -2.04
CA VAL A 3 -7.64 11.88 -1.95
C VAL A 3 -8.57 11.27 -2.99
N THR A 4 -8.06 10.33 -3.78
CA THR A 4 -8.87 9.51 -4.66
C THR A 4 -8.83 8.06 -4.21
N PHE A 5 -9.87 7.31 -4.53
CA PHE A 5 -10.03 5.93 -4.08
C PHE A 5 -10.09 4.99 -5.27
N TYR A 6 -9.51 3.81 -5.10
CA TYR A 6 -9.57 2.76 -6.10
C TYR A 6 -9.65 1.41 -5.41
N GLN A 7 -10.44 0.50 -5.97
CA GLN A 7 -10.57 -0.86 -5.45
C GLN A 7 -10.68 -1.83 -6.63
N SER A 8 -9.98 -2.96 -6.54
CA SER A 8 -10.09 -4.04 -7.51
C SER A 8 -9.71 -5.36 -6.87
N ASN A 9 -10.34 -6.43 -7.34
CA ASN A 9 -9.99 -7.81 -6.98
C ASN A 9 -8.97 -8.41 -7.95
N HIS A 10 -8.54 -7.65 -8.95
CA HIS A 10 -7.64 -8.13 -9.99
C HIS A 10 -6.26 -7.54 -9.84
N GLU A 11 -5.24 -8.41 -9.76
CA GLU A 11 -3.85 -8.00 -9.60
C GLU A 11 -3.40 -7.07 -10.73
N GLY A 12 -3.73 -7.40 -11.97
CA GLY A 12 -3.37 -6.58 -13.12
C GLY A 12 -3.97 -5.18 -13.07
N ALA A 13 -5.22 -5.06 -12.62
CA ALA A 13 -5.87 -3.77 -12.45
C ALA A 13 -5.19 -2.93 -11.35
N LEU A 14 -4.72 -3.57 -10.28
CA LEU A 14 -3.97 -2.89 -9.22
C LEU A 14 -2.61 -2.40 -9.73
N VAL A 15 -1.92 -3.21 -10.54
CA VAL A 15 -0.67 -2.78 -11.19
C VAL A 15 -0.92 -1.57 -12.08
N ASP A 16 -1.98 -1.61 -12.90
CA ASP A 16 -2.34 -0.50 -13.78
C ASP A 16 -2.65 0.77 -12.98
N ALA A 17 -3.35 0.65 -11.85
CA ALA A 17 -3.67 1.78 -11.00
C ALA A 17 -2.41 2.42 -10.39
N ILE A 18 -1.44 1.61 -9.98
CA ILE A 18 -0.16 2.11 -9.46
C ILE A 18 0.59 2.87 -10.56
N GLN A 19 0.63 2.34 -11.75
CA GLN A 19 1.27 3.00 -12.89
C GLN A 19 0.55 4.30 -13.24
N GLN A 20 -0.79 4.31 -13.22
CA GLN A 20 -1.57 5.50 -13.50
C GLN A 20 -1.32 6.59 -12.45
N ALA A 21 -1.13 6.20 -11.18
CA ALA A 21 -0.79 7.13 -10.11
C ALA A 21 0.48 7.93 -10.43
N TYR A 22 1.46 7.28 -11.05
CA TYR A 22 2.68 7.95 -11.49
C TYR A 22 2.37 9.03 -12.54
N TYR A 23 1.59 8.68 -13.55
CA TYR A 23 1.23 9.63 -14.61
C TYR A 23 0.37 10.77 -14.10
N ASP A 24 -0.45 10.53 -13.09
CA ASP A 24 -1.33 11.53 -12.49
C ASP A 24 -0.60 12.44 -11.50
N GLY A 25 0.67 12.18 -11.23
CA GLY A 25 1.47 13.00 -10.31
C GLY A 25 1.10 12.82 -8.85
N VAL A 26 0.59 11.65 -8.47
CA VAL A 26 0.21 11.32 -7.09
C VAL A 26 1.45 11.35 -6.19
N GLY A 27 1.34 12.02 -5.05
CA GLY A 27 2.46 12.20 -4.11
C GLY A 27 2.60 11.12 -3.06
N GLY A 28 1.59 10.27 -2.88
CA GLY A 28 1.64 9.18 -1.91
C GLY A 28 0.56 8.16 -2.18
N ILE A 29 0.81 6.91 -1.77
CA ILE A 29 -0.12 5.80 -1.94
C ILE A 29 -0.36 5.15 -0.57
N VAL A 30 -1.62 4.98 -0.21
CA VAL A 30 -2.04 4.12 0.90
C VAL A 30 -2.57 2.84 0.28
N PHE A 31 -1.94 1.71 0.57
CA PHE A 31 -2.21 0.47 -0.15
C PHE A 31 -2.55 -0.67 0.79
N ASN A 32 -3.77 -1.21 0.62
CA ASN A 32 -4.17 -2.47 1.23
C ASN A 32 -4.30 -3.51 0.12
N PRO A 33 -3.28 -4.35 -0.11
CA PRO A 33 -3.33 -5.34 -1.19
C PRO A 33 -4.10 -6.60 -0.81
N GLY A 34 -4.58 -6.72 0.43
CA GLY A 34 -5.27 -7.91 0.89
C GLY A 34 -4.36 -9.14 0.81
N ALA A 35 -4.89 -10.24 0.30
CA ALA A 35 -4.12 -11.49 0.18
C ALA A 35 -2.95 -11.38 -0.81
N TYR A 36 -2.98 -10.47 -1.76
CA TYR A 36 -1.85 -10.26 -2.68
C TYR A 36 -0.58 -9.79 -1.97
N THR A 37 -0.69 -9.27 -0.74
CA THR A 37 0.46 -8.93 0.11
C THR A 37 1.46 -10.10 0.19
N HIS A 38 0.94 -11.31 0.28
CA HIS A 38 1.72 -12.52 0.58
C HIS A 38 2.14 -13.27 -0.68
N THR A 39 1.75 -12.82 -1.86
CA THR A 39 1.97 -13.56 -3.12
C THR A 39 2.45 -12.72 -4.29
N SER A 40 2.22 -11.40 -4.29
CA SER A 40 2.41 -10.60 -5.49
C SER A 40 3.77 -9.91 -5.57
N VAL A 41 4.65 -10.49 -6.36
CA VAL A 41 5.89 -9.82 -6.78
C VAL A 41 5.59 -8.73 -7.80
N ALA A 42 4.52 -8.89 -8.61
CA ALA A 42 4.12 -7.90 -9.60
C ALA A 42 3.77 -6.55 -8.95
N LEU A 43 3.05 -6.57 -7.82
CA LEU A 43 2.74 -5.35 -7.09
C LEU A 43 4.00 -4.71 -6.48
N LEU A 44 4.91 -5.52 -5.94
CA LEU A 44 6.20 -5.03 -5.45
C LEU A 44 6.96 -4.30 -6.55
N ASP A 45 7.06 -4.92 -7.72
CA ASP A 45 7.79 -4.35 -8.84
C ASP A 45 7.16 -3.05 -9.34
N ALA A 46 5.82 -3.00 -9.40
CA ALA A 46 5.09 -1.79 -9.80
C ALA A 46 5.39 -0.63 -8.84
N LEU A 47 5.33 -0.87 -7.52
CA LEU A 47 5.62 0.14 -6.52
C LEU A 47 7.06 0.64 -6.59
N LYS A 48 8.02 -0.27 -6.77
CA LYS A 48 9.44 0.10 -6.94
C LYS A 48 9.66 0.94 -8.19
N THR A 49 9.00 0.58 -9.28
CA THR A 49 9.16 1.27 -10.57
C THR A 49 8.67 2.72 -10.49
N VAL A 50 7.52 2.97 -9.88
CA VAL A 50 6.97 4.32 -9.79
C VAL A 50 7.67 5.17 -8.73
N GLY A 51 8.22 4.56 -7.69
CA GLY A 51 8.96 5.26 -6.64
C GLY A 51 8.13 6.21 -5.79
N ILE A 52 6.82 6.10 -5.80
CA ILE A 52 5.92 6.94 -5.00
C ILE A 52 5.94 6.43 -3.56
N PRO A 53 6.12 7.31 -2.55
CA PRO A 53 6.04 6.89 -1.15
C PRO A 53 4.74 6.15 -0.86
N THR A 54 4.84 4.95 -0.31
CA THR A 54 3.70 4.06 -0.10
C THR A 54 3.69 3.56 1.34
N VAL A 55 2.50 3.54 1.95
CA VAL A 55 2.29 2.91 3.25
C VAL A 55 1.40 1.69 3.06
N GLU A 56 1.87 0.54 3.53
CA GLU A 56 1.12 -0.71 3.54
C GLU A 56 0.13 -0.69 4.70
N VAL A 57 -1.15 -0.99 4.43
CA VAL A 57 -2.20 -1.02 5.44
C VAL A 57 -2.90 -2.37 5.46
N HIS A 58 -3.12 -2.91 6.64
CA HIS A 58 -3.97 -4.06 6.90
C HIS A 58 -4.98 -3.69 7.98
N ILE A 59 -6.25 -3.99 7.75
CA ILE A 59 -7.32 -3.71 8.72
C ILE A 59 -7.12 -4.56 9.97
N SER A 60 -6.77 -5.84 9.79
CA SER A 60 -6.47 -6.75 10.89
C SER A 60 -4.97 -6.81 11.18
N ASP A 61 -4.61 -7.33 12.36
CA ASP A 61 -3.20 -7.60 12.69
C ASP A 61 -2.81 -8.95 12.09
N VAL A 62 -2.18 -8.93 10.92
CA VAL A 62 -1.79 -10.15 10.20
C VAL A 62 -0.68 -10.92 10.91
N SER A 63 0.04 -10.30 11.85
CA SER A 63 1.07 -10.99 12.64
C SER A 63 0.48 -12.06 13.56
N LEU A 64 -0.83 -11.98 13.82
CA LEU A 64 -1.57 -12.95 14.64
C LEU A 64 -2.23 -14.06 13.81
N ARG A 65 -1.98 -14.10 12.50
CA ARG A 65 -2.62 -15.04 11.58
C ARG A 65 -1.65 -16.11 11.12
N GLU A 66 -2.01 -16.87 10.10
CA GLU A 66 -1.23 -18.02 9.63
C GLU A 66 0.19 -17.62 9.24
N GLU A 67 1.12 -18.58 9.30
CA GLU A 67 2.54 -18.34 9.05
C GLU A 67 2.80 -17.70 7.69
N PHE A 68 2.10 -18.12 6.63
CA PHE A 68 2.30 -17.56 5.29
C PHE A 68 1.91 -16.07 5.21
N ARG A 69 1.11 -15.57 6.16
CA ARG A 69 0.72 -14.15 6.21
C ARG A 69 1.79 -13.28 6.85
N GLN A 70 2.86 -13.86 7.36
CA GLN A 70 3.96 -13.08 7.95
C GLN A 70 4.88 -12.50 6.87
N ILE A 71 4.79 -12.99 5.64
CA ILE A 71 5.58 -12.51 4.52
C ILE A 71 4.80 -11.44 3.77
N SER A 72 5.38 -10.26 3.59
CA SER A 72 4.84 -9.21 2.73
C SER A 72 5.87 -8.86 1.67
N TYR A 73 5.54 -9.13 0.42
CA TYR A 73 6.42 -8.79 -0.69
C TYR A 73 6.50 -7.28 -0.93
N ILE A 74 5.39 -6.54 -0.77
CA ILE A 74 5.38 -5.11 -1.05
C ILE A 74 6.10 -4.27 0.00
N ARG A 75 6.32 -4.83 1.20
CA ARG A 75 6.92 -4.09 2.33
C ARG A 75 8.28 -3.49 1.99
N ALA A 76 9.04 -4.15 1.12
CA ALA A 76 10.34 -3.65 0.67
C ALA A 76 10.23 -2.34 -0.12
N ALA A 77 9.07 -2.03 -0.69
CA ALA A 77 8.81 -0.80 -1.42
C ALA A 77 8.02 0.22 -0.60
N CYS A 78 7.71 -0.07 0.66
CA CYS A 78 6.91 0.79 1.52
C CYS A 78 7.76 1.52 2.54
N VAL A 79 7.34 2.74 2.88
CA VAL A 79 8.02 3.55 3.91
C VAL A 79 7.55 3.19 5.32
N ALA A 80 6.37 2.58 5.45
CA ALA A 80 5.81 2.15 6.74
C ALA A 80 4.73 1.10 6.53
N THR A 81 4.39 0.40 7.61
CA THR A 81 3.31 -0.58 7.66
C THR A 81 2.40 -0.25 8.85
N VAL A 82 1.09 -0.24 8.60
CA VAL A 82 0.07 -0.03 9.63
C VAL A 82 -0.85 -1.26 9.62
N MET A 83 -1.08 -1.87 10.78
CA MET A 83 -1.96 -3.04 10.86
C MET A 83 -2.71 -3.08 12.19
N GLY A 84 -3.87 -3.77 12.19
CA GLY A 84 -4.62 -4.05 13.40
C GLY A 84 -5.42 -2.87 13.93
N LYS A 85 -5.64 -1.83 13.14
CA LYS A 85 -6.33 -0.60 13.58
C LYS A 85 -7.68 -0.39 12.88
N GLY A 86 -8.18 -1.42 12.18
CA GLY A 86 -9.39 -1.28 11.41
C GLY A 86 -9.28 -0.18 10.37
N PHE A 87 -10.36 0.53 10.12
CA PHE A 87 -10.38 1.62 9.15
C PHE A 87 -9.56 2.84 9.58
N ALA A 88 -9.32 3.03 10.88
CA ALA A 88 -8.45 4.11 11.36
C ALA A 88 -7.01 3.99 10.83
N GLY A 89 -6.60 2.80 10.41
CA GLY A 89 -5.29 2.58 9.81
C GLY A 89 -5.08 3.39 8.54
N TYR A 90 -6.12 3.63 7.75
CA TYR A 90 -6.01 4.44 6.54
C TYR A 90 -5.70 5.90 6.86
N THR A 91 -6.34 6.46 7.88
CA THR A 91 -6.06 7.82 8.33
C THR A 91 -4.64 7.95 8.85
N GLU A 92 -4.19 6.99 9.65
CA GLU A 92 -2.81 6.97 10.16
C GLU A 92 -1.80 6.90 9.01
N ALA A 93 -2.06 6.08 8.00
CA ALA A 93 -1.20 5.95 6.82
C ALA A 93 -1.11 7.27 6.05
N MET A 94 -2.24 7.95 5.87
CA MET A 94 -2.26 9.26 5.22
C MET A 94 -1.45 10.29 6.00
N ASP A 95 -1.55 10.29 7.32
CA ASP A 95 -0.77 11.19 8.17
C ASP A 95 0.73 10.94 8.04
N ILE A 96 1.14 9.68 7.98
CA ILE A 96 2.56 9.33 7.77
C ILE A 96 3.07 9.92 6.46
N LEU A 97 2.30 9.79 5.38
CA LEU A 97 2.67 10.30 4.07
C LEU A 97 2.72 11.83 4.04
N VAL A 98 1.75 12.49 4.64
CA VAL A 98 1.71 13.96 4.69
C VAL A 98 2.88 14.52 5.48
N LYS A 99 3.21 13.93 6.63
CA LYS A 99 4.36 14.34 7.45
C LYS A 99 5.67 14.09 6.71
N GLY A 100 5.79 12.97 6.02
CA GLY A 100 6.97 12.68 5.21
C GLY A 100 7.18 13.68 4.09
N ALA A 101 6.10 14.09 3.42
CA ALA A 101 6.17 15.07 2.33
C ALA A 101 6.56 16.48 2.84
N ALA A 102 6.26 16.79 4.10
CA ALA A 102 6.58 18.09 4.69
C ALA A 102 8.06 18.22 5.09
N GLN A 103 8.77 17.11 5.10
CA GLN A 103 10.20 17.08 5.42
C GLN A 103 11.03 17.16 4.14
#